data_5edd8d0a6522eb41fda6a8fa0b0998f3
#
_entry.id   5edd8d0a6522eb41fda6a8fa0b0998f3
#
_cell.length_a   1.000
_cell.length_b   1.000
_cell.length_c   1.000
_cell.angle_alpha   90.00
_cell.angle_beta   90.00
_cell.angle_gamma   90.00
#
_symmetry.space_group_name_H-M   'P 1'
#
loop_
_entity.id
_entity.type
_entity.pdbx_description
1 polymer ?
#
loop_
_entity_poly.entity_id
_entity_poly.type
_entity_poly.pdbx_seq_one_letter_code
_entity_poly.pdbx_strand_id
1 'polypeptide(L)'
;MPGNLADRFFSYIYKAKFENHRRIFRQDESVSQKPYKKITNMKNYSAKEIKNIVLIGAPGTGKTTLAEAMAFEGKVIDRRGSIEANNTLSDNTDIEHEYKRSIYSTILFTEFMERKLNIIDCPGSDDFCGSLFSAFKVADVGVMVFNAQNGWEVGSEIQARYARVLNKPLIAFVNQLDSDKASFDATLESIRAASRVKPVVVQYPVNPGPGFDAFIDVLLMKMYRFKDENGTREELDIPAEEAEKAQALNKELVEAAAEYDDALMELYFEKGTLTQDDIRSGLKIGVSRRAVMPVFCGSAKRDIGTKRLMEFIINVAPGPLKAPAFLSTEGEEIRADEAAPAVAFIFKSQIEQHIGEISYLRVIRGKITEGMELLNTRTGNKEKLSQLFAVAGKNRIKVTELAAGDIGCTVKLKGTRTNDTLSA
;
A
#
# COMPACT_ATOMS: atom_id res chain seq x y z
N MET A 1 -3.00 -65.12 -13.82
CA MET A 1 -1.80 -64.30 -13.52
C MET A 1 -2.19 -63.27 -12.47
N PRO A 2 -1.57 -63.20 -11.29
CA PRO A 2 -1.99 -62.30 -10.24
C PRO A 2 -1.48 -60.89 -10.50
N GLY A 3 -2.36 -59.92 -10.51
CA GLY A 3 -2.07 -58.49 -10.66
C GLY A 3 -1.16 -57.98 -9.58
N ASN A 4 -0.27 -57.08 -9.98
CA ASN A 4 0.84 -56.52 -9.28
C ASN A 4 0.45 -55.85 -7.95
N LEU A 5 1.05 -56.22 -6.85
CA LEU A 5 0.81 -55.68 -5.51
C LEU A 5 1.00 -54.13 -5.46
N ALA A 6 1.82 -53.58 -6.34
CA ALA A 6 2.07 -52.15 -6.43
C ALA A 6 0.80 -51.35 -6.87
N ASP A 7 0.01 -51.89 -7.80
CA ASP A 7 -1.22 -51.23 -8.28
C ASP A 7 -2.31 -51.23 -7.24
N ARG A 8 -2.37 -52.24 -6.39
CA ARG A 8 -3.31 -52.27 -5.24
C ARG A 8 -2.91 -51.29 -4.14
N PHE A 9 -1.61 -51.12 -3.93
CA PHE A 9 -1.10 -50.18 -2.91
C PHE A 9 -1.33 -48.71 -3.32
N PHE A 10 -1.09 -48.37 -4.58
CA PHE A 10 -1.36 -47.09 -5.15
C PHE A 10 -2.87 -46.76 -5.15
N SER A 11 -3.72 -47.68 -5.48
CA SER A 11 -5.18 -47.52 -5.46
C SER A 11 -5.72 -47.29 -4.01
N TYR A 12 -5.10 -47.96 -3.02
CA TYR A 12 -5.50 -47.80 -1.61
C TYR A 12 -5.07 -46.43 -1.05
N ILE A 13 -3.88 -45.97 -1.35
CA ILE A 13 -3.39 -44.62 -0.94
C ILE A 13 -4.17 -43.51 -1.62
N TYR A 14 -4.54 -43.69 -2.90
CA TYR A 14 -5.34 -42.70 -3.63
C TYR A 14 -6.76 -42.61 -3.07
N LYS A 15 -7.40 -43.75 -2.76
CA LYS A 15 -8.74 -43.78 -2.15
C LYS A 15 -8.76 -43.21 -0.72
N ALA A 16 -7.78 -43.55 0.11
CA ALA A 16 -7.67 -43.06 1.47
C ALA A 16 -7.41 -41.53 1.54
N LYS A 17 -6.61 -40.99 0.59
CA LYS A 17 -6.43 -39.54 0.46
C LYS A 17 -7.69 -38.82 0.00
N PHE A 18 -8.44 -39.41 -0.94
CA PHE A 18 -9.69 -38.80 -1.44
C PHE A 18 -10.85 -38.86 -0.44
N GLU A 19 -10.95 -39.90 0.37
CA GLU A 19 -11.98 -40.00 1.41
C GLU A 19 -11.67 -39.14 2.64
N ASN A 20 -10.39 -38.98 3.01
CA ASN A 20 -10.01 -38.00 4.01
C ASN A 20 -10.21 -36.55 3.54
N HIS A 21 -9.96 -36.23 2.26
CA HIS A 21 -10.27 -34.92 1.71
C HIS A 21 -11.79 -34.62 1.75
N ARG A 22 -12.64 -35.61 1.44
CA ARG A 22 -14.10 -35.42 1.55
C ARG A 22 -14.64 -35.32 2.97
N ARG A 23 -13.95 -35.86 3.98
CA ARG A 23 -14.34 -35.70 5.39
C ARG A 23 -13.92 -34.34 5.97
N ILE A 24 -12.80 -33.79 5.54
CA ILE A 24 -12.33 -32.46 5.94
C ILE A 24 -13.24 -31.37 5.35
N PHE A 25 -13.82 -31.58 4.17
CA PHE A 25 -14.74 -30.63 3.54
C PHE A 25 -16.22 -30.69 4.02
N ARG A 26 -16.55 -31.54 5.03
CA ARG A 26 -17.90 -31.64 5.59
C ARG A 26 -18.06 -31.13 7.04
N GLN A 27 -17.04 -30.57 7.63
CA GLN A 27 -17.13 -29.90 8.94
C GLN A 27 -16.47 -28.53 8.81
N ASP A 28 -17.26 -27.55 8.51
CA ASP A 28 -17.31 -26.14 8.92
C ASP A 28 -18.03 -25.23 7.90
N GLU A 29 -19.25 -25.55 7.58
CA GLU A 29 -20.16 -24.58 6.94
C GLU A 29 -20.82 -23.62 7.94
N SER A 30 -20.33 -23.48 9.18
CA SER A 30 -20.96 -22.65 10.21
C SER A 30 -20.17 -21.47 10.72
N VAL A 31 -19.02 -21.11 10.11
CA VAL A 31 -18.50 -19.75 10.28
C VAL A 31 -19.21 -18.86 9.25
N SER A 32 -20.34 -18.28 9.66
CA SER A 32 -21.05 -17.30 8.86
C SER A 32 -20.08 -16.16 8.51
N GLN A 33 -19.51 -16.20 7.33
CA GLN A 33 -18.91 -15.04 6.69
C GLN A 33 -20.03 -14.02 6.53
N LYS A 34 -20.24 -13.14 7.53
CA LYS A 34 -21.08 -11.96 7.32
C LYS A 34 -20.47 -11.21 6.15
N PRO A 35 -21.25 -10.93 5.10
CA PRO A 35 -20.72 -10.30 3.92
C PRO A 35 -20.11 -8.94 4.31
N TYR A 36 -18.90 -8.68 3.83
CA TYR A 36 -18.33 -7.33 3.82
C TYR A 36 -19.37 -6.35 3.34
N LYS A 37 -19.38 -5.14 3.88
CA LYS A 37 -20.32 -4.11 3.44
C LYS A 37 -20.23 -4.01 1.92
N LYS A 38 -21.33 -4.34 1.24
CA LYS A 38 -21.38 -4.29 -0.21
C LYS A 38 -21.32 -2.81 -0.58
N ILE A 39 -20.13 -2.28 -0.88
CA ILE A 39 -20.00 -0.96 -1.50
C ILE A 39 -20.66 -1.12 -2.87
N THR A 40 -21.90 -0.64 -3.00
CA THR A 40 -22.70 -0.82 -4.20
C THR A 40 -22.49 0.30 -5.20
N ASN A 41 -22.06 1.46 -4.75
CA ASN A 41 -21.77 2.63 -5.59
C ASN A 41 -20.51 3.33 -5.11
N MET A 42 -19.53 3.44 -6.00
CA MET A 42 -18.33 4.22 -5.81
C MET A 42 -18.43 5.48 -6.67
N LYS A 43 -18.04 6.65 -6.12
CA LYS A 43 -17.99 7.88 -6.92
C LYS A 43 -16.83 7.79 -7.93
N ASN A 44 -16.93 8.56 -9.00
CA ASN A 44 -15.80 8.76 -9.90
C ASN A 44 -14.82 9.76 -9.26
N TYR A 45 -13.53 9.45 -9.34
CA TYR A 45 -12.45 10.27 -8.81
C TYR A 45 -11.65 10.89 -9.93
N SER A 46 -11.30 12.17 -9.79
CA SER A 46 -10.35 12.85 -10.67
C SER A 46 -8.90 12.54 -10.28
N ALA A 47 -7.96 12.77 -11.19
CA ALA A 47 -6.53 12.55 -10.95
C ALA A 47 -5.97 13.29 -9.71
N LYS A 48 -6.56 14.42 -9.32
CA LYS A 48 -6.18 15.18 -8.11
C LYS A 48 -6.64 14.46 -6.82
N GLU A 49 -7.67 13.62 -6.91
CA GLU A 49 -8.28 12.94 -5.77
C GLU A 49 -7.71 11.53 -5.56
N ILE A 50 -6.79 11.10 -6.41
CA ILE A 50 -6.22 9.74 -6.38
C ILE A 50 -4.82 9.76 -5.77
N LYS A 51 -4.52 8.74 -4.96
CA LYS A 51 -3.20 8.39 -4.48
C LYS A 51 -2.94 6.91 -4.72
N ASN A 52 -1.74 6.55 -5.15
CA ASN A 52 -1.33 5.17 -5.39
C ASN A 52 -0.12 4.85 -4.52
N ILE A 53 -0.29 3.97 -3.55
CA ILE A 53 0.80 3.52 -2.70
C ILE A 53 1.10 2.04 -2.90
N VAL A 54 2.35 1.69 -2.64
CA VAL A 54 2.78 0.30 -2.49
C VAL A 54 3.31 0.08 -1.09
N LEU A 55 2.81 -0.95 -0.40
CA LEU A 55 3.33 -1.39 0.90
C LEU A 55 4.49 -2.35 0.67
N ILE A 56 5.63 -2.00 1.23
CA ILE A 56 6.89 -2.74 1.11
C ILE A 56 7.53 -2.95 2.49
N GLY A 57 8.50 -3.82 2.59
CA GLY A 57 9.21 -4.17 3.83
C GLY A 57 9.49 -5.66 3.92
N ALA A 58 10.38 -6.08 4.80
CA ALA A 58 10.75 -7.47 5.04
C ALA A 58 9.55 -8.37 5.41
N PRO A 59 9.67 -9.69 5.32
CA PRO A 59 8.62 -10.59 5.81
C PRO A 59 8.29 -10.34 7.28
N GLY A 60 7.02 -10.43 7.66
CA GLY A 60 6.60 -10.29 9.07
C GLY A 60 6.55 -8.85 9.61
N THR A 61 6.84 -7.82 8.82
CA THR A 61 6.75 -6.41 9.26
C THR A 61 5.32 -5.90 9.44
N GLY A 62 4.30 -6.66 9.01
CA GLY A 62 2.88 -6.32 9.18
C GLY A 62 2.29 -5.47 8.06
N LYS A 63 2.81 -5.55 6.83
CA LYS A 63 2.25 -4.85 5.64
C LYS A 63 0.78 -5.18 5.40
N THR A 64 0.43 -6.46 5.34
CA THR A 64 -0.95 -6.94 5.17
C THR A 64 -1.85 -6.48 6.31
N THR A 65 -1.37 -6.49 7.55
CA THR A 65 -2.11 -5.96 8.70
C THR A 65 -2.33 -4.45 8.57
N LEU A 66 -1.34 -3.71 8.04
CA LEU A 66 -1.48 -2.28 7.77
C LEU A 66 -2.47 -2.00 6.63
N ALA A 67 -2.44 -2.81 5.56
CA ALA A 67 -3.41 -2.73 4.47
C ALA A 67 -4.85 -2.95 4.96
N GLU A 68 -5.03 -3.93 5.85
CA GLU A 68 -6.31 -4.25 6.49
C GLU A 68 -6.78 -3.10 7.40
N ALA A 69 -5.89 -2.51 8.19
CA ALA A 69 -6.20 -1.35 9.03
C ALA A 69 -6.56 -0.11 8.18
N MET A 70 -5.86 0.14 7.07
CA MET A 70 -6.22 1.22 6.14
C MET A 70 -7.59 1.00 5.49
N ALA A 71 -7.93 -0.23 5.11
CA ALA A 71 -9.23 -0.57 4.54
C ALA A 71 -10.37 -0.40 5.57
N PHE A 72 -10.09 -0.69 6.84
CA PHE A 72 -11.02 -0.50 7.95
C PHE A 72 -11.24 1.00 8.23
N GLU A 73 -10.19 1.80 8.36
CA GLU A 73 -10.28 3.26 8.56
C GLU A 73 -11.03 3.97 7.43
N GLY A 74 -10.88 3.51 6.20
CA GLY A 74 -11.63 4.00 5.04
C GLY A 74 -12.99 3.34 4.84
N LYS A 75 -13.46 2.51 5.79
CA LYS A 75 -14.78 1.87 5.80
C LYS A 75 -15.09 0.97 4.60
N VAL A 76 -14.07 0.42 3.96
CA VAL A 76 -14.21 -0.60 2.92
C VAL A 76 -14.60 -1.95 3.53
N ILE A 77 -14.15 -2.18 4.77
CA ILE A 77 -14.54 -3.30 5.62
C ILE A 77 -15.07 -2.80 6.96
N ASP A 78 -16.05 -3.53 7.53
CA ASP A 78 -16.63 -3.21 8.84
C ASP A 78 -15.85 -3.85 10.00
N ARG A 79 -15.01 -4.84 9.70
CA ARG A 79 -14.18 -5.55 10.66
C ARG A 79 -12.86 -5.95 10.02
N ARG A 80 -11.76 -5.75 10.73
CA ARG A 80 -10.43 -6.15 10.29
C ARG A 80 -10.28 -7.68 10.32
N GLY A 81 -9.71 -8.24 9.26
CA GLY A 81 -9.28 -9.62 9.21
C GLY A 81 -7.91 -9.81 9.87
N SER A 82 -7.47 -11.06 9.98
CA SER A 82 -6.12 -11.41 10.42
C SER A 82 -5.55 -12.56 9.60
N ILE A 83 -4.22 -12.63 9.52
CA ILE A 83 -3.51 -13.71 8.82
C ILE A 83 -3.80 -15.06 9.49
N GLU A 84 -3.87 -15.08 10.82
CA GLU A 84 -4.15 -16.28 11.59
C GLU A 84 -5.55 -16.84 11.28
N ALA A 85 -6.53 -15.96 11.11
CA ALA A 85 -7.90 -16.32 10.79
C ALA A 85 -8.16 -16.56 9.29
N ASN A 86 -7.15 -16.39 8.40
CA ASN A 86 -7.27 -16.55 6.95
C ASN A 86 -8.39 -15.71 6.31
N ASN A 87 -8.63 -14.52 6.81
CA ASN A 87 -9.75 -13.68 6.39
C ASN A 87 -9.35 -12.23 6.08
N THR A 88 -8.09 -11.98 5.75
CA THR A 88 -7.64 -10.67 5.25
C THR A 88 -8.07 -10.43 3.80
N LEU A 89 -8.15 -9.17 3.40
CA LEU A 89 -8.41 -8.79 2.01
C LEU A 89 -7.26 -9.18 1.08
N SER A 90 -6.02 -9.08 1.56
CA SER A 90 -4.81 -9.30 0.74
C SER A 90 -4.51 -10.77 0.53
N ASP A 91 -4.24 -11.50 1.61
CA ASP A 91 -3.87 -12.92 1.54
C ASP A 91 -5.15 -13.73 1.40
N ASN A 92 -5.53 -14.03 0.18
CA ASN A 92 -6.85 -14.55 -0.13
C ASN A 92 -6.84 -15.83 -0.99
N THR A 93 -5.68 -16.42 -1.22
CA THR A 93 -5.51 -17.70 -1.93
C THR A 93 -5.22 -18.84 -0.98
N ASP A 94 -5.57 -20.08 -1.37
CA ASP A 94 -5.36 -21.25 -0.52
C ASP A 94 -3.88 -21.44 -0.14
N ILE A 95 -2.97 -21.13 -1.07
CA ILE A 95 -1.52 -21.21 -0.83
C ILE A 95 -1.05 -20.16 0.19
N GLU A 96 -1.56 -18.94 0.15
CA GLU A 96 -1.25 -17.89 1.14
C GLU A 96 -1.79 -18.27 2.53
N HIS A 97 -2.97 -18.87 2.58
CA HIS A 97 -3.57 -19.40 3.81
C HIS A 97 -2.77 -20.57 4.40
N GLU A 98 -2.28 -21.47 3.55
CA GLU A 98 -1.44 -22.60 3.98
C GLU A 98 -0.11 -22.13 4.56
N TYR A 99 0.56 -21.20 3.87
CA TYR A 99 1.88 -20.71 4.27
C TYR A 99 1.84 -19.52 5.23
N LYS A 100 0.66 -18.97 5.55
CA LYS A 100 0.46 -17.81 6.43
C LYS A 100 1.34 -16.60 6.04
N ARG A 101 1.50 -16.39 4.75
CA ARG A 101 2.28 -15.28 4.20
C ARG A 101 1.80 -14.89 2.79
N SER A 102 1.98 -13.64 2.44
CA SER A 102 1.71 -13.13 1.10
C SER A 102 2.67 -13.73 0.07
N ILE A 103 2.13 -14.20 -1.04
CA ILE A 103 2.86 -14.74 -2.19
C ILE A 103 2.64 -13.84 -3.41
N TYR A 104 1.45 -13.29 -3.55
CA TYR A 104 1.07 -12.40 -4.64
C TYR A 104 0.90 -10.97 -4.14
N SER A 105 1.17 -10.01 -5.03
CA SER A 105 0.77 -8.63 -4.77
C SER A 105 -0.75 -8.52 -4.88
N THR A 106 -1.39 -7.88 -3.90
CA THR A 106 -2.84 -7.68 -3.90
C THR A 106 -3.19 -6.21 -4.00
N ILE A 107 -4.17 -5.90 -4.84
CA ILE A 107 -4.67 -4.55 -5.06
C ILE A 107 -5.86 -4.31 -4.16
N LEU A 108 -5.80 -3.24 -3.40
CA LEU A 108 -6.85 -2.74 -2.55
C LEU A 108 -7.12 -1.28 -2.88
N PHE A 109 -8.28 -0.78 -2.50
CA PHE A 109 -8.50 0.66 -2.41
C PHE A 109 -9.20 0.99 -1.10
N THR A 110 -9.11 2.25 -0.72
CA THR A 110 -9.93 2.82 0.36
C THR A 110 -10.30 4.25 0.02
N GLU A 111 -11.40 4.71 0.60
CA GLU A 111 -11.87 6.09 0.48
C GLU A 111 -11.60 6.80 1.80
N PHE A 112 -10.81 7.86 1.75
CA PHE A 112 -10.44 8.60 2.95
C PHE A 112 -10.30 10.09 2.66
N MET A 113 -10.90 10.95 3.47
CA MET A 113 -10.91 12.42 3.26
C MET A 113 -11.31 12.81 1.82
N GLU A 114 -12.37 12.18 1.31
CA GLU A 114 -12.89 12.37 -0.05
C GLU A 114 -11.89 12.05 -1.19
N ARG A 115 -10.84 11.31 -0.89
CA ARG A 115 -9.82 10.85 -1.83
C ARG A 115 -9.88 9.34 -1.95
N LYS A 116 -9.50 8.84 -3.13
CA LYS A 116 -9.26 7.42 -3.36
C LYS A 116 -7.80 7.10 -3.13
N LEU A 117 -7.52 6.20 -2.21
CA LEU A 117 -6.21 5.67 -1.96
C LEU A 117 -6.14 4.23 -2.49
N ASN A 118 -5.47 4.02 -3.61
CA ASN A 118 -5.14 2.69 -4.10
C ASN A 118 -3.91 2.17 -3.36
N ILE A 119 -4.00 0.94 -2.86
CA ILE A 119 -2.99 0.29 -2.06
C ILE A 119 -2.58 -1.00 -2.77
N ILE A 120 -1.29 -1.19 -2.99
CA ILE A 120 -0.76 -2.46 -3.49
C ILE A 120 0.04 -3.09 -2.36
N ASP A 121 -0.52 -4.14 -1.76
CA ASP A 121 0.17 -4.93 -0.73
C ASP A 121 1.07 -5.95 -1.40
N CYS A 122 2.38 -5.89 -1.14
CA CYS A 122 3.39 -6.72 -1.78
C CYS A 122 3.95 -7.78 -0.83
N PRO A 123 4.29 -8.97 -1.36
CA PRO A 123 5.04 -9.96 -0.60
C PRO A 123 6.34 -9.39 -0.05
N GLY A 124 6.70 -9.78 1.17
CA GLY A 124 7.94 -9.33 1.81
C GLY A 124 9.16 -10.20 1.46
N SER A 125 8.94 -11.42 0.95
CA SER A 125 10.01 -12.34 0.61
C SER A 125 10.67 -11.96 -0.71
N ASP A 126 11.99 -12.07 -0.75
CA ASP A 126 12.82 -11.76 -1.93
C ASP A 126 12.53 -12.69 -3.12
N ASP A 127 12.00 -13.89 -2.86
CA ASP A 127 11.58 -14.84 -3.90
C ASP A 127 10.48 -14.30 -4.82
N PHE A 128 9.72 -13.30 -4.35
CA PHE A 128 8.57 -12.71 -5.06
C PHE A 128 8.83 -11.29 -5.58
N CYS A 129 10.10 -10.90 -5.76
CA CYS A 129 10.50 -9.54 -6.16
C CYS A 129 9.94 -9.10 -7.53
N GLY A 130 9.57 -10.02 -8.42
CA GLY A 130 8.96 -9.69 -9.71
C GLY A 130 7.63 -8.94 -9.57
N SER A 131 6.79 -9.33 -8.61
CA SER A 131 5.52 -8.64 -8.31
C SER A 131 5.75 -7.25 -7.73
N LEU A 132 6.79 -7.08 -6.93
CA LEU A 132 7.21 -5.81 -6.35
C LEU A 132 7.60 -4.79 -7.43
N PHE A 133 8.38 -5.21 -8.43
CA PHE A 133 8.78 -4.34 -9.53
C PHE A 133 7.57 -3.81 -10.31
N SER A 134 6.61 -4.70 -10.63
CA SER A 134 5.37 -4.34 -11.30
C SER A 134 4.52 -3.36 -10.47
N ALA A 135 4.44 -3.58 -9.15
CA ALA A 135 3.72 -2.71 -8.22
C ALA A 135 4.36 -1.31 -8.15
N PHE A 136 5.68 -1.23 -8.04
CA PHE A 136 6.38 0.06 -8.04
C PHE A 136 6.21 0.84 -9.35
N LYS A 137 6.13 0.18 -10.50
CA LYS A 137 5.86 0.88 -11.77
C LYS A 137 4.58 1.70 -11.71
N VAL A 138 3.56 1.18 -11.02
CA VAL A 138 2.21 1.78 -10.99
C VAL A 138 1.86 2.46 -9.67
N ALA A 139 2.74 2.46 -8.68
CA ALA A 139 2.60 3.27 -7.47
C ALA A 139 3.25 4.64 -7.65
N ASP A 140 2.78 5.64 -6.91
CA ASP A 140 3.36 6.99 -6.88
C ASP A 140 4.34 7.14 -5.71
N VAL A 141 4.14 6.39 -4.62
CA VAL A 141 4.98 6.40 -3.42
C VAL A 141 4.99 5.02 -2.76
N GLY A 142 6.12 4.64 -2.16
CA GLY A 142 6.25 3.45 -1.33
C GLY A 142 6.06 3.79 0.15
N VAL A 143 5.31 2.97 0.86
CA VAL A 143 5.26 2.95 2.33
C VAL A 143 6.10 1.77 2.81
N MET A 144 7.25 2.06 3.36
CA MET A 144 8.20 1.06 3.83
C MET A 144 7.95 0.75 5.29
N VAL A 145 7.47 -0.46 5.54
CA VAL A 145 7.07 -0.92 6.88
C VAL A 145 8.24 -1.65 7.53
N PHE A 146 8.64 -1.16 8.68
CA PHE A 146 9.71 -1.74 9.51
C PHE A 146 9.12 -2.42 10.74
N ASN A 147 9.72 -3.53 11.13
CA ASN A 147 9.45 -4.12 12.44
C ASN A 147 10.28 -3.38 13.49
N ALA A 148 9.63 -2.88 14.54
CA ALA A 148 10.28 -2.12 15.61
C ALA A 148 11.31 -2.93 16.45
N GLN A 149 11.37 -4.25 16.26
CA GLN A 149 12.38 -5.11 16.91
C GLN A 149 13.61 -5.32 16.02
N ASN A 150 13.40 -5.37 14.69
CA ASN A 150 14.44 -5.80 13.75
C ASN A 150 15.11 -4.60 13.04
N GLY A 151 14.40 -3.48 12.94
CA GLY A 151 14.89 -2.32 12.20
C GLY A 151 15.06 -2.56 10.70
N TRP A 152 16.18 -2.12 10.15
CA TRP A 152 16.52 -2.28 8.73
C TRP A 152 17.07 -3.69 8.45
N GLU A 153 16.31 -4.51 7.77
CA GLU A 153 16.64 -5.88 7.39
C GLU A 153 17.15 -5.96 5.94
N VAL A 154 17.75 -7.09 5.53
CA VAL A 154 18.21 -7.34 4.16
C VAL A 154 17.08 -7.17 3.14
N GLY A 155 15.89 -7.71 3.43
CA GLY A 155 14.72 -7.51 2.58
C GLY A 155 14.33 -6.04 2.42
N SER A 156 14.55 -5.21 3.44
CA SER A 156 14.35 -3.76 3.37
C SER A 156 15.31 -3.10 2.39
N GLU A 157 16.60 -3.48 2.39
CA GLU A 157 17.60 -2.96 1.46
C GLU A 157 17.26 -3.31 0.00
N ILE A 158 16.86 -4.55 -0.27
CA ILE A 158 16.47 -5.00 -1.61
C ILE A 158 15.30 -4.17 -2.13
N GLN A 159 14.28 -3.97 -1.30
CA GLN A 159 13.08 -3.22 -1.70
C GLN A 159 13.34 -1.72 -1.84
N ALA A 160 14.17 -1.13 -0.98
CA ALA A 160 14.64 0.26 -1.11
C ALA A 160 15.44 0.47 -2.40
N ARG A 161 16.22 -0.54 -2.83
CA ARG A 161 16.93 -0.51 -4.11
C ARG A 161 15.97 -0.45 -5.30
N TYR A 162 14.87 -1.21 -5.29
CA TYR A 162 13.85 -1.12 -6.34
C TYR A 162 13.18 0.26 -6.38
N ALA A 163 12.81 0.81 -5.22
CA ALA A 163 12.28 2.16 -5.13
C ALA A 163 13.22 3.21 -5.76
N ARG A 164 14.51 3.09 -5.46
CA ARG A 164 15.56 3.96 -6.01
C ARG A 164 15.71 3.83 -7.53
N VAL A 165 15.78 2.60 -8.06
CA VAL A 165 15.89 2.33 -9.50
C VAL A 165 14.68 2.89 -10.27
N LEU A 166 13.50 2.78 -9.69
CA LEU A 166 12.26 3.27 -10.28
C LEU A 166 11.91 4.72 -9.89
N ASN A 167 12.86 5.42 -9.24
CA ASN A 167 12.69 6.80 -8.84
C ASN A 167 11.46 7.09 -7.98
N LYS A 168 11.10 6.16 -7.08
CA LYS A 168 9.93 6.30 -6.21
C LYS A 168 10.31 6.86 -4.84
N PRO A 169 9.59 7.87 -4.34
CA PRO A 169 9.75 8.34 -2.98
C PRO A 169 9.27 7.30 -1.97
N LEU A 170 9.80 7.38 -0.75
CA LEU A 170 9.45 6.48 0.34
C LEU A 170 8.96 7.26 1.56
N ILE A 171 8.02 6.65 2.28
CA ILE A 171 7.58 7.00 3.63
C ILE A 171 7.88 5.79 4.51
N ALA A 172 8.51 5.98 5.66
CA ALA A 172 8.78 4.91 6.61
C ALA A 172 7.65 4.81 7.65
N PHE A 173 7.26 3.59 7.99
CA PHE A 173 6.33 3.30 9.07
C PHE A 173 6.94 2.23 10.00
N VAL A 174 7.35 2.65 11.20
CA VAL A 174 7.85 1.75 12.24
C VAL A 174 6.67 1.13 12.96
N ASN A 175 6.42 -0.14 12.64
CA ASN A 175 5.26 -0.93 13.08
C ASN A 175 5.60 -1.87 14.24
N GLN A 176 4.55 -2.45 14.86
CA GLN A 176 4.67 -3.43 15.95
C GLN A 176 5.32 -2.83 17.22
N LEU A 177 5.07 -1.57 17.49
CA LEU A 177 5.53 -0.90 18.69
C LEU A 177 4.88 -1.44 19.98
N ASP A 178 3.85 -2.26 19.85
CA ASP A 178 3.20 -3.02 20.93
C ASP A 178 3.92 -4.33 21.33
N SER A 179 5.05 -4.65 20.70
CA SER A 179 5.83 -5.86 20.96
C SER A 179 6.82 -5.69 22.11
N ASP A 180 7.12 -6.77 22.86
CA ASP A 180 7.99 -6.77 24.05
C ASP A 180 9.38 -6.17 23.82
N LYS A 181 9.95 -6.38 22.64
CA LYS A 181 11.31 -5.93 22.29
C LYS A 181 11.32 -4.75 21.32
N ALA A 182 10.19 -4.05 21.20
CA ALA A 182 10.10 -2.92 20.30
C ALA A 182 10.98 -1.76 20.76
N SER A 183 11.77 -1.21 19.83
CA SER A 183 12.57 0.00 20.05
C SER A 183 12.47 0.90 18.82
N PHE A 184 11.77 2.01 18.97
CA PHE A 184 11.68 3.02 17.91
C PHE A 184 13.05 3.66 17.63
N ASP A 185 13.78 4.06 18.69
CA ASP A 185 15.05 4.74 18.55
C ASP A 185 16.12 3.86 17.88
N ALA A 186 16.22 2.58 18.27
CA ALA A 186 17.13 1.63 17.62
C ALA A 186 16.76 1.41 16.14
N THR A 187 15.46 1.30 15.84
CA THR A 187 14.97 1.18 14.47
C THR A 187 15.28 2.44 13.66
N LEU A 188 15.05 3.63 14.22
CA LEU A 188 15.36 4.90 13.56
C LEU A 188 16.85 5.03 13.26
N GLU A 189 17.73 4.67 14.18
CA GLU A 189 19.16 4.66 13.97
C GLU A 189 19.57 3.68 12.86
N SER A 190 18.98 2.49 12.80
CA SER A 190 19.22 1.54 11.71
C SER A 190 18.77 2.10 10.35
N ILE A 191 17.63 2.82 10.31
CA ILE A 191 17.14 3.50 9.12
C ILE A 191 18.09 4.62 8.71
N ARG A 192 18.58 5.45 9.66
CA ARG A 192 19.55 6.52 9.42
C ARG A 192 20.85 5.99 8.85
N ALA A 193 21.34 4.88 9.38
CA ALA A 193 22.60 4.26 8.95
C ALA A 193 22.53 3.65 7.53
N ALA A 194 21.37 3.07 7.14
CA ALA A 194 21.23 2.34 5.90
C ALA A 194 20.58 3.17 4.76
N SER A 195 19.71 4.11 5.09
CA SER A 195 18.99 4.90 4.10
C SER A 195 19.93 5.91 3.41
N ARG A 196 19.77 6.03 2.08
CA ARG A 196 20.40 7.09 1.29
C ARG A 196 19.58 8.37 1.22
N VAL A 197 18.36 8.34 1.72
CA VAL A 197 17.43 9.47 1.80
C VAL A 197 17.36 9.89 3.26
N LYS A 198 17.39 11.18 3.54
CA LYS A 198 17.33 11.73 4.91
C LYS A 198 16.03 11.32 5.61
N PRO A 199 16.06 10.45 6.66
CA PRO A 199 14.87 10.16 7.43
C PRO A 199 14.54 11.35 8.32
N VAL A 200 13.27 11.75 8.37
CA VAL A 200 12.80 12.85 9.21
C VAL A 200 11.60 12.40 10.02
N VAL A 201 11.67 12.50 11.34
CA VAL A 201 10.63 12.02 12.24
C VAL A 201 9.41 12.92 12.15
N VAL A 202 8.26 12.34 11.82
CA VAL A 202 6.95 13.01 11.88
C VAL A 202 6.20 12.58 13.13
N GLN A 203 6.40 11.33 13.57
CA GLN A 203 5.81 10.78 14.79
C GLN A 203 6.81 9.92 15.53
N TYR A 204 6.76 9.93 16.87
CA TYR A 204 7.50 9.00 17.70
C TYR A 204 6.64 8.48 18.87
N PRO A 205 6.86 7.23 19.34
CA PRO A 205 6.09 6.65 20.42
C PRO A 205 6.47 7.23 21.79
N VAL A 206 5.51 7.28 22.72
CA VAL A 206 5.76 7.69 24.10
C VAL A 206 6.19 6.48 24.95
N ASN A 207 5.52 5.32 24.80
CA ASN A 207 5.70 4.14 25.63
C ASN A 207 5.71 2.88 24.74
N PRO A 208 6.78 2.61 23.94
CA PRO A 208 6.88 1.42 23.12
C PRO A 208 6.94 0.17 24.01
N GLY A 209 6.35 -0.96 23.54
CA GLY A 209 6.26 -2.23 24.26
C GLY A 209 4.82 -2.66 24.54
N PRO A 210 4.61 -3.68 25.43
CA PRO A 210 3.31 -4.26 25.72
C PRO A 210 2.35 -3.25 26.32
N GLY A 211 1.95 -2.30 26.05
CA GLY A 211 1.08 -1.25 26.59
C GLY A 211 1.13 0.01 25.73
N PHE A 212 1.82 -0.09 24.59
CA PHE A 212 1.91 1.02 23.64
C PHE A 212 0.53 1.54 23.26
N ASP A 213 0.24 2.78 23.64
CA ASP A 213 -1.06 3.42 23.44
C ASP A 213 -0.96 4.88 22.97
N ALA A 214 0.26 5.45 22.92
CA ALA A 214 0.40 6.87 22.60
C ALA A 214 1.62 7.18 21.73
N PHE A 215 1.46 8.18 20.87
CA PHE A 215 2.57 8.80 20.12
C PHE A 215 2.46 10.34 20.14
N ILE A 216 3.59 10.99 19.92
CA ILE A 216 3.68 12.43 19.70
C ILE A 216 3.85 12.70 18.20
N ASP A 217 3.00 13.58 17.67
CA ASP A 217 3.10 14.10 16.31
C ASP A 217 3.87 15.42 16.35
N VAL A 218 5.08 15.40 15.82
CA VAL A 218 5.98 16.57 15.88
C VAL A 218 5.65 17.64 14.84
N LEU A 219 4.85 17.32 13.81
CA LEU A 219 4.33 18.31 12.87
C LEU A 219 3.20 19.11 13.50
N LEU A 220 2.32 18.45 14.24
CA LEU A 220 1.18 19.07 14.91
C LEU A 220 1.51 19.58 16.33
N MET A 221 2.62 19.14 16.91
CA MET A 221 3.04 19.38 18.29
C MET A 221 1.93 19.00 19.29
N LYS A 222 1.42 17.78 19.15
CA LYS A 222 0.38 17.19 19.99
C LYS A 222 0.68 15.73 20.28
N MET A 223 0.21 15.25 21.44
CA MET A 223 0.20 13.84 21.80
C MET A 223 -1.17 13.24 21.47
N TYR A 224 -1.17 12.04 20.91
CA TYR A 224 -2.38 11.24 20.67
C TYR A 224 -2.32 9.97 21.50
N ARG A 225 -3.33 9.75 22.34
CA ARG A 225 -3.49 8.52 23.13
C ARG A 225 -4.71 7.75 22.66
N PHE A 226 -4.55 6.46 22.49
CA PHE A 226 -5.58 5.53 21.99
C PHE A 226 -6.24 4.80 23.15
N LYS A 227 -7.58 4.75 23.16
CA LYS A 227 -8.39 4.17 24.23
C LYS A 227 -8.80 2.72 23.96
N ASP A 228 -8.83 2.35 22.68
CA ASP A 228 -9.29 1.04 22.22
C ASP A 228 -8.56 0.60 20.94
N GLU A 229 -8.88 -0.63 20.49
CA GLU A 229 -8.32 -1.23 19.27
C GLU A 229 -9.05 -0.79 17.97
N ASN A 230 -9.98 0.16 18.06
CA ASN A 230 -10.73 0.69 16.92
C ASN A 230 -10.23 2.09 16.50
N GLY A 231 -9.07 2.49 16.99
CA GLY A 231 -8.46 3.77 16.64
C GLY A 231 -9.10 4.98 17.34
N THR A 232 -9.97 4.77 18.35
CA THR A 232 -10.53 5.88 19.16
C THR A 232 -9.42 6.55 19.94
N ARG A 233 -9.19 7.83 19.67
CA ARG A 233 -8.07 8.58 20.25
C ARG A 233 -8.53 9.86 20.91
N GLU A 234 -7.74 10.33 21.88
CA GLU A 234 -7.82 11.69 22.42
C GLU A 234 -6.55 12.46 22.05
N GLU A 235 -6.73 13.74 21.82
CA GLU A 235 -5.65 14.70 21.61
C GLU A 235 -5.29 15.35 22.94
N LEU A 236 -4.00 15.36 23.27
CA LEU A 236 -3.45 15.86 24.51
C LEU A 236 -2.29 16.80 24.23
N ASP A 237 -1.99 17.67 25.18
CA ASP A 237 -0.76 18.44 25.16
C ASP A 237 0.45 17.53 25.43
N ILE A 238 1.60 17.92 24.90
CA ILE A 238 2.85 17.15 25.06
C ILE A 238 3.26 17.23 26.54
N PRO A 239 3.51 16.10 27.21
CA PRO A 239 4.01 16.08 28.59
C PRO A 239 5.35 16.82 28.73
N ALA A 240 5.58 17.41 29.90
CA ALA A 240 6.79 18.20 30.14
C ALA A 240 8.09 17.41 29.94
N GLU A 241 8.10 16.13 30.27
CA GLU A 241 9.22 15.19 30.06
C GLU A 241 9.55 14.94 28.60
N GLU A 242 8.58 15.08 27.69
CA GLU A 242 8.75 14.90 26.25
C GLU A 242 8.98 16.21 25.49
N ALA A 243 8.79 17.36 26.13
CA ALA A 243 8.79 18.66 25.48
C ALA A 243 10.11 18.98 24.77
N GLU A 244 11.25 18.69 25.38
CA GLU A 244 12.56 18.95 24.80
C GLU A 244 12.80 18.09 23.55
N LYS A 245 12.51 16.77 23.62
CA LYS A 245 12.63 15.84 22.50
C LYS A 245 11.70 16.24 21.36
N ALA A 246 10.45 16.60 21.65
CA ALA A 246 9.48 17.02 20.66
C ALA A 246 9.91 18.30 19.93
N GLN A 247 10.42 19.30 20.67
CA GLN A 247 10.93 20.55 20.10
C GLN A 247 12.16 20.31 19.22
N ALA A 248 13.10 19.48 19.65
CA ALA A 248 14.29 19.14 18.86
C ALA A 248 13.91 18.46 17.53
N LEU A 249 13.00 17.47 17.56
CA LEU A 249 12.51 16.79 16.36
C LEU A 249 11.66 17.70 15.48
N ASN A 250 10.84 18.58 16.06
CA ASN A 250 10.09 19.57 15.29
C ASN A 250 11.04 20.53 14.54
N LYS A 251 12.11 20.99 15.19
CA LYS A 251 13.12 21.85 14.55
C LYS A 251 13.77 21.11 13.36
N GLU A 252 14.16 19.82 13.53
CA GLU A 252 14.71 19.00 12.45
C GLU A 252 13.71 18.87 11.28
N LEU A 253 12.43 18.71 11.59
CA LEU A 253 11.34 18.62 10.60
C LEU A 253 11.15 19.93 9.84
N VAL A 254 11.16 21.08 10.54
CA VAL A 254 11.02 22.43 9.96
C VAL A 254 12.20 22.72 9.03
N GLU A 255 13.42 22.46 9.48
CA GLU A 255 14.65 22.64 8.67
C GLU A 255 14.58 21.77 7.40
N ALA A 256 14.19 20.50 7.52
CA ALA A 256 14.04 19.61 6.37
C ALA A 256 12.92 20.04 5.41
N ALA A 257 11.87 20.67 5.90
CA ALA A 257 10.80 21.22 5.05
C ALA A 257 11.26 22.48 4.30
N ALA A 258 12.07 23.33 4.94
CA ALA A 258 12.59 24.56 4.33
C ALA A 258 13.68 24.30 3.28
N GLU A 259 14.49 23.24 3.46
CA GLU A 259 15.73 22.98 2.69
C GLU A 259 15.55 22.93 1.16
N TYR A 260 14.37 22.61 0.67
CA TYR A 260 14.12 22.36 -0.76
C TYR A 260 13.24 23.40 -1.46
N ASP A 261 12.98 24.53 -0.79
CA ASP A 261 12.20 25.66 -1.33
C ASP A 261 12.77 26.97 -0.82
N ASP A 262 13.29 27.81 -1.74
CA ASP A 262 13.97 29.06 -1.39
C ASP A 262 13.06 30.03 -0.61
N ALA A 263 11.78 30.10 -0.96
CA ALA A 263 10.82 30.98 -0.27
C ALA A 263 10.53 30.50 1.18
N LEU A 264 10.46 29.18 1.38
CA LEU A 264 10.32 28.61 2.73
C LEU A 264 11.59 28.78 3.55
N MET A 265 12.76 28.71 2.91
CA MET A 265 14.04 28.94 3.56
C MET A 265 14.17 30.41 4.02
N GLU A 266 13.83 31.38 3.18
CA GLU A 266 13.79 32.79 3.53
C GLU A 266 12.81 33.05 4.70
N LEU A 267 11.61 32.48 4.61
CA LEU A 267 10.59 32.60 5.67
C LEU A 267 11.08 32.00 7.00
N TYR A 268 11.79 30.87 6.97
CA TYR A 268 12.37 30.25 8.15
C TYR A 268 13.47 31.14 8.78
N PHE A 269 14.35 31.73 7.97
CA PHE A 269 15.36 32.65 8.47
C PHE A 269 14.76 33.93 9.05
N GLU A 270 13.69 34.44 8.50
CA GLU A 270 13.00 35.64 8.99
C GLU A 270 12.26 35.39 10.32
N LYS A 271 11.52 34.25 10.41
CA LYS A 271 10.62 33.97 11.52
C LYS A 271 11.13 32.99 12.56
N GLY A 272 12.20 32.26 12.25
CA GLY A 272 12.72 31.19 13.10
C GLY A 272 11.88 29.90 13.13
N THR A 273 10.71 29.89 12.44
CA THR A 273 9.80 28.73 12.35
C THR A 273 8.92 28.82 11.11
N LEU A 274 8.20 27.75 10.80
CA LEU A 274 7.23 27.65 9.71
C LEU A 274 5.85 27.25 10.25
N THR A 275 4.78 27.66 9.56
CA THR A 275 3.44 27.18 9.88
C THR A 275 3.29 25.69 9.48
N GLN A 276 2.30 25.00 10.02
CA GLN A 276 2.03 23.59 9.66
C GLN A 276 1.79 23.40 8.16
N ASP A 277 1.18 24.38 7.48
CA ASP A 277 0.92 24.32 6.04
C ASP A 277 2.18 24.56 5.22
N ASP A 278 3.07 25.45 5.69
CA ASP A 278 4.40 25.66 5.11
C ASP A 278 5.24 24.37 5.23
N ILE A 279 5.25 23.74 6.41
CA ILE A 279 5.94 22.47 6.64
C ILE A 279 5.39 21.39 5.70
N ARG A 280 4.06 21.25 5.58
CA ARG A 280 3.45 20.29 4.64
C ARG A 280 3.86 20.55 3.19
N SER A 281 3.90 21.84 2.80
CA SER A 281 4.29 22.25 1.44
C SER A 281 5.75 21.93 1.15
N GLY A 282 6.66 22.22 2.07
CA GLY A 282 8.07 21.88 1.96
C GLY A 282 8.31 20.37 1.94
N LEU A 283 7.69 19.63 2.85
CA LEU A 283 7.76 18.16 2.85
C LEU A 283 7.23 17.55 1.54
N LYS A 284 6.17 18.11 0.95
CA LYS A 284 5.67 17.66 -0.35
C LYS A 284 6.75 17.78 -1.44
N ILE A 285 7.52 18.85 -1.45
CA ILE A 285 8.64 19.05 -2.37
C ILE A 285 9.77 18.08 -2.04
N GLY A 286 10.21 18.00 -0.78
CA GLY A 286 11.30 17.13 -0.33
C GLY A 286 11.03 15.65 -0.61
N VAL A 287 9.81 15.17 -0.33
CA VAL A 287 9.38 13.80 -0.62
C VAL A 287 9.34 13.55 -2.12
N SER A 288 8.74 14.46 -2.91
CA SER A 288 8.67 14.30 -4.38
C SER A 288 10.05 14.27 -5.03
N ARG A 289 11.00 15.03 -4.51
CA ARG A 289 12.42 15.03 -4.94
C ARG A 289 13.20 13.83 -4.41
N ARG A 290 12.60 13.00 -3.53
CA ARG A 290 13.26 11.85 -2.86
C ARG A 290 14.45 12.28 -2.00
N ALA A 291 14.39 13.47 -1.47
CA ALA A 291 15.42 14.03 -0.60
C ALA A 291 15.11 13.75 0.88
N VAL A 292 13.82 13.64 1.21
CA VAL A 292 13.32 13.39 2.56
C VAL A 292 12.47 12.12 2.59
N MET A 293 12.65 11.31 3.63
CA MET A 293 11.83 10.15 3.96
C MET A 293 11.14 10.38 5.30
N PRO A 294 9.86 10.77 5.32
CA PRO A 294 9.10 10.96 6.56
C PRO A 294 8.97 9.65 7.33
N VAL A 295 9.20 9.67 8.65
CA VAL A 295 9.13 8.51 9.53
C VAL A 295 7.94 8.62 10.45
N PHE A 296 7.07 7.62 10.37
CA PHE A 296 5.89 7.41 11.20
C PHE A 296 6.07 6.22 12.14
N CYS A 297 5.22 6.12 13.13
CA CYS A 297 5.25 5.02 14.09
C CYS A 297 3.83 4.53 14.44
N GLY A 298 3.72 3.26 14.83
CA GLY A 298 2.42 2.72 15.24
C GLY A 298 2.38 1.22 15.52
N SER A 299 1.17 0.74 15.65
CA SER A 299 0.81 -0.69 15.66
C SER A 299 -0.40 -0.90 14.74
N ALA A 300 -0.16 -1.45 13.55
CA ALA A 300 -1.23 -1.77 12.62
C ALA A 300 -2.24 -2.76 13.21
N LYS A 301 -1.78 -3.69 14.05
CA LYS A 301 -2.64 -4.65 14.76
C LYS A 301 -3.63 -3.97 15.70
N ARG A 302 -3.21 -2.91 16.38
CA ARG A 302 -4.03 -2.14 17.34
C ARG A 302 -4.64 -0.88 16.71
N ASP A 303 -4.44 -0.66 15.43
CA ASP A 303 -4.85 0.53 14.68
C ASP A 303 -4.32 1.87 15.24
N ILE A 304 -3.13 1.81 15.81
CA ILE A 304 -2.43 2.99 16.32
C ILE A 304 -1.54 3.56 15.21
N GLY A 305 -1.75 4.81 14.85
CA GLY A 305 -0.96 5.54 13.85
C GLY A 305 -1.46 5.41 12.40
N THR A 306 -2.29 4.41 12.05
CA THR A 306 -2.77 4.15 10.68
C THR A 306 -3.47 5.37 10.08
N LYS A 307 -4.45 5.90 10.77
CA LYS A 307 -5.22 7.05 10.30
C LYS A 307 -4.36 8.27 10.03
N ARG A 308 -3.40 8.55 10.90
CA ARG A 308 -2.49 9.69 10.74
C ARG A 308 -1.51 9.50 9.56
N LEU A 309 -1.03 8.27 9.35
CA LEU A 309 -0.26 7.93 8.15
C LEU A 309 -1.09 8.17 6.88
N MET A 310 -2.37 7.75 6.86
CA MET A 310 -3.27 8.00 5.71
C MET A 310 -3.50 9.49 5.48
N GLU A 311 -3.74 10.28 6.53
CA GLU A 311 -3.87 11.74 6.47
C GLU A 311 -2.64 12.39 5.82
N PHE A 312 -1.44 11.95 6.22
CA PHE A 312 -0.19 12.45 5.65
C PHE A 312 -0.02 12.04 4.19
N ILE A 313 -0.30 10.79 3.83
CA ILE A 313 -0.25 10.32 2.44
C ILE A 313 -1.16 11.18 1.56
N ILE A 314 -2.39 11.43 2.00
CA ILE A 314 -3.35 12.24 1.24
C ILE A 314 -2.85 13.68 1.05
N ASN A 315 -2.30 14.29 2.08
CA ASN A 315 -1.95 15.71 2.09
C ASN A 315 -0.55 16.01 1.54
N VAL A 316 0.41 15.10 1.71
CA VAL A 316 1.84 15.35 1.43
C VAL A 316 2.40 14.46 0.31
N ALA A 317 2.10 13.17 0.29
CA ALA A 317 2.66 12.27 -0.71
C ALA A 317 2.29 12.71 -2.14
N PRO A 318 3.19 12.54 -3.13
CA PRO A 318 2.85 12.81 -4.52
C PRO A 318 1.69 11.93 -4.99
N GLY A 319 0.88 12.46 -5.87
CA GLY A 319 -0.15 11.73 -6.60
C GLY A 319 0.13 11.74 -8.10
N PRO A 320 -0.76 11.19 -8.92
CA PRO A 320 -0.53 10.97 -10.36
C PRO A 320 -0.06 12.21 -11.13
N LEU A 321 -0.60 13.39 -10.81
CA LEU A 321 -0.26 14.65 -11.49
C LEU A 321 1.14 15.19 -11.16
N LYS A 322 1.75 14.71 -10.07
CA LYS A 322 3.07 15.14 -9.59
C LYS A 322 4.10 14.01 -9.62
N ALA A 323 3.67 12.78 -9.93
CA ALA A 323 4.56 11.66 -10.14
C ALA A 323 5.45 11.85 -11.38
N PRO A 324 6.64 11.23 -11.43
CA PRO A 324 7.46 11.21 -12.62
C PRO A 324 6.67 10.71 -13.83
N ALA A 325 6.94 11.29 -15.01
CA ALA A 325 6.33 10.85 -16.27
C ALA A 325 6.69 9.39 -16.57
N PHE A 326 5.78 8.68 -17.22
CA PHE A 326 6.10 7.44 -17.90
C PHE A 326 6.82 7.76 -19.19
N LEU A 327 7.74 6.90 -19.61
CA LEU A 327 8.43 7.06 -20.88
C LEU A 327 7.86 6.06 -21.90
N SER A 328 7.58 6.55 -23.11
CA SER A 328 7.30 5.69 -24.26
C SER A 328 8.56 4.95 -24.69
N THR A 329 8.43 3.98 -25.60
CA THR A 329 9.57 3.28 -26.21
C THR A 329 10.45 4.23 -27.04
N GLU A 330 9.92 5.36 -27.47
CA GLU A 330 10.62 6.40 -28.23
C GLU A 330 11.20 7.51 -27.34
N GLY A 331 11.02 7.38 -26.00
CA GLY A 331 11.53 8.33 -25.00
C GLY A 331 10.63 9.53 -24.74
N GLU A 332 9.41 9.54 -25.27
CA GLU A 332 8.46 10.63 -25.01
C GLU A 332 7.87 10.52 -23.60
N GLU A 333 7.73 11.65 -22.92
CA GLU A 333 7.11 11.74 -21.62
C GLU A 333 5.58 11.65 -21.69
N ILE A 334 5.00 10.69 -21.02
CA ILE A 334 3.56 10.50 -20.87
C ILE A 334 3.17 10.87 -19.43
N ARG A 335 2.56 12.06 -19.24
CA ARG A 335 2.09 12.56 -17.94
C ARG A 335 0.59 12.33 -17.77
N ALA A 336 0.16 12.27 -16.50
CA ALA A 336 -1.25 12.20 -16.19
C ALA A 336 -1.95 13.51 -16.62
N ASP A 337 -2.93 13.37 -17.52
CA ASP A 337 -3.79 14.44 -18.03
C ASP A 337 -5.13 13.81 -18.41
N GLU A 338 -6.22 14.23 -17.79
CA GLU A 338 -7.54 13.65 -18.02
C GLU A 338 -8.16 14.05 -19.37
N ALA A 339 -7.73 15.17 -19.96
CA ALA A 339 -8.25 15.67 -21.22
C ALA A 339 -7.58 15.03 -22.45
N ALA A 340 -6.44 14.39 -22.27
CA ALA A 340 -5.68 13.80 -23.35
C ALA A 340 -6.22 12.40 -23.75
N PRO A 341 -5.82 11.86 -24.93
CA PRO A 341 -6.18 10.50 -25.34
C PRO A 341 -5.79 9.44 -24.30
N ALA A 342 -6.63 8.43 -24.13
CA ALA A 342 -6.47 7.41 -23.10
C ALA A 342 -5.24 6.52 -23.34
N VAL A 343 -4.47 6.29 -22.29
CA VAL A 343 -3.37 5.32 -22.24
C VAL A 343 -3.47 4.55 -20.93
N ALA A 344 -3.54 3.22 -21.02
CA ALA A 344 -3.60 2.33 -19.87
C ALA A 344 -2.46 1.29 -19.91
N PHE A 345 -1.80 1.07 -18.79
CA PHE A 345 -0.72 0.10 -18.66
C PHE A 345 -1.18 -1.12 -17.86
N ILE A 346 -1.02 -2.31 -18.42
CA ILE A 346 -1.37 -3.58 -17.79
C ILE A 346 -0.18 -4.05 -16.96
N PHE A 347 -0.30 -3.99 -15.64
CA PHE A 347 0.82 -4.34 -14.76
C PHE A 347 0.72 -5.72 -14.11
N LYS A 348 -0.46 -6.35 -14.18
CA LYS A 348 -0.71 -7.69 -13.65
C LYS A 348 -1.83 -8.37 -14.42
N SER A 349 -1.67 -9.67 -14.71
CA SER A 349 -2.75 -10.54 -15.20
C SER A 349 -2.88 -11.74 -14.26
N GLN A 350 -4.11 -12.17 -14.03
CA GLN A 350 -4.44 -13.29 -13.15
C GLN A 350 -5.60 -14.08 -13.74
N ILE A 351 -5.56 -15.39 -13.62
CA ILE A 351 -6.67 -16.26 -14.02
C ILE A 351 -7.44 -16.68 -12.78
N GLU A 352 -8.75 -16.41 -12.76
CA GLU A 352 -9.64 -16.87 -11.71
C GLU A 352 -10.66 -17.86 -12.25
N GLN A 353 -11.01 -18.86 -11.44
CA GLN A 353 -11.83 -20.02 -11.81
C GLN A 353 -13.18 -19.51 -12.28
N HIS A 354 -14.00 -19.11 -12.50
CA HIS A 354 -15.34 -18.73 -12.96
C HIS A 354 -15.41 -17.40 -13.73
N ILE A 355 -14.31 -16.62 -13.71
CA ILE A 355 -14.27 -15.29 -14.34
C ILE A 355 -13.38 -15.32 -15.59
N GLY A 356 -12.35 -16.16 -15.56
CA GLY A 356 -11.31 -16.22 -16.58
C GLY A 356 -10.19 -15.23 -16.30
N GLU A 357 -9.59 -14.69 -17.35
CA GLU A 357 -8.47 -13.77 -17.25
C GLU A 357 -8.93 -12.38 -16.80
N ILE A 358 -8.24 -11.85 -15.78
CA ILE A 358 -8.42 -10.51 -15.23
C ILE A 358 -7.14 -9.75 -15.49
N SER A 359 -7.26 -8.60 -16.11
CA SER A 359 -6.15 -7.68 -16.37
C SER A 359 -6.25 -6.47 -15.47
N TYR A 360 -5.25 -6.32 -14.58
CA TYR A 360 -5.12 -5.14 -13.72
C TYR A 360 -4.35 -4.05 -14.44
N LEU A 361 -4.88 -2.85 -14.40
CA LEU A 361 -4.35 -1.74 -15.17
C LEU A 361 -4.23 -0.46 -14.32
N ARG A 362 -3.30 0.40 -14.73
CA ARG A 362 -3.26 1.80 -14.34
C ARG A 362 -3.55 2.66 -15.55
N VAL A 363 -4.47 3.59 -15.42
CA VAL A 363 -4.67 4.64 -16.41
C VAL A 363 -3.53 5.64 -16.28
N ILE A 364 -2.69 5.72 -17.31
CA ILE A 364 -1.54 6.64 -17.31
C ILE A 364 -1.97 8.04 -17.70
N ARG A 365 -2.83 8.14 -18.71
CA ARG A 365 -3.32 9.40 -19.29
C ARG A 365 -4.75 9.20 -19.78
N GLY A 366 -5.50 10.30 -19.86
CA GLY A 366 -6.89 10.28 -20.33
C GLY A 366 -7.85 9.69 -19.30
N LYS A 367 -8.98 9.23 -19.79
CA LYS A 367 -10.00 8.48 -19.07
C LYS A 367 -10.35 7.23 -19.85
N ILE A 368 -10.57 6.14 -19.18
CA ILE A 368 -11.12 4.93 -19.78
C ILE A 368 -12.54 4.71 -19.25
N THR A 369 -13.45 4.33 -20.17
CA THR A 369 -14.86 4.09 -19.84
C THR A 369 -15.27 2.67 -20.21
N GLU A 370 -16.32 2.19 -19.57
CA GLU A 370 -16.91 0.88 -19.91
C GLU A 370 -17.34 0.87 -21.39
N GLY A 371 -16.97 -0.18 -22.10
CA GLY A 371 -17.27 -0.36 -23.53
C GLY A 371 -16.27 0.28 -24.48
N MET A 372 -15.30 1.07 -23.98
CA MET A 372 -14.26 1.70 -24.80
C MET A 372 -13.39 0.66 -25.51
N GLU A 373 -12.98 0.94 -26.74
CA GLU A 373 -12.01 0.16 -27.48
C GLU A 373 -10.67 0.89 -27.50
N LEU A 374 -9.60 0.17 -27.15
CA LEU A 374 -8.22 0.66 -27.16
C LEU A 374 -7.34 -0.27 -28.01
N LEU A 375 -6.34 0.29 -28.63
CA LEU A 375 -5.34 -0.46 -29.40
C LEU A 375 -4.28 -1.05 -28.43
N ASN A 376 -4.08 -2.35 -28.44
CA ASN A 376 -2.91 -2.95 -27.80
C ASN A 376 -1.67 -2.68 -28.66
N THR A 377 -0.76 -1.85 -28.14
CA THR A 377 0.40 -1.34 -28.89
C THR A 377 1.39 -2.46 -29.29
N ARG A 378 1.41 -3.59 -28.56
CA ARG A 378 2.27 -4.73 -28.90
C ARG A 378 1.69 -5.60 -30.01
N THR A 379 0.37 -5.85 -29.99
CA THR A 379 -0.26 -6.78 -30.94
C THR A 379 -0.87 -6.10 -32.15
N GLY A 380 -1.10 -4.78 -32.10
CA GLY A 380 -1.83 -4.04 -33.11
C GLY A 380 -3.34 -4.33 -33.15
N ASN A 381 -3.86 -5.09 -32.20
CA ASN A 381 -5.27 -5.46 -32.16
C ASN A 381 -6.06 -4.51 -31.24
N LYS A 382 -7.33 -4.31 -31.58
CA LYS A 382 -8.25 -3.59 -30.71
C LYS A 382 -8.77 -4.49 -29.58
N GLU A 383 -8.74 -3.98 -28.37
CA GLU A 383 -9.25 -4.60 -27.16
C GLU A 383 -10.41 -3.79 -26.61
N LYS A 384 -11.54 -4.46 -26.32
CA LYS A 384 -12.73 -3.81 -25.78
C LYS A 384 -12.76 -3.97 -24.26
N LEU A 385 -12.80 -2.85 -23.52
CA LEU A 385 -12.95 -2.78 -22.09
C LEU A 385 -14.42 -3.00 -21.68
N SER A 386 -14.90 -4.24 -21.77
CA SER A 386 -16.32 -4.55 -21.61
C SER A 386 -16.87 -4.19 -20.23
N GLN A 387 -16.07 -4.30 -19.19
CA GLN A 387 -16.41 -3.97 -17.81
C GLN A 387 -15.18 -3.43 -17.10
N LEU A 388 -15.40 -2.47 -16.21
CA LEU A 388 -14.35 -1.88 -15.37
C LEU A 388 -14.70 -2.07 -13.89
N PHE A 389 -13.66 -2.32 -13.08
CA PHE A 389 -13.82 -2.54 -11.66
C PHE A 389 -12.75 -1.82 -10.85
N ALA A 390 -13.15 -1.23 -9.73
CA ALA A 390 -12.27 -0.99 -8.60
C ALA A 390 -12.08 -2.28 -7.79
N VAL A 391 -10.90 -2.49 -7.21
CA VAL A 391 -10.51 -3.78 -6.62
C VAL A 391 -10.19 -3.63 -5.15
N ALA A 392 -10.76 -4.52 -4.32
CA ALA A 392 -10.40 -4.68 -2.93
C ALA A 392 -10.20 -6.18 -2.64
N GLY A 393 -9.00 -6.70 -2.93
CA GLY A 393 -8.70 -8.12 -2.88
C GLY A 393 -9.54 -8.93 -3.87
N LYS A 394 -10.34 -9.88 -3.38
CA LYS A 394 -11.32 -10.63 -4.20
C LYS A 394 -12.55 -9.80 -4.59
N ASN A 395 -12.83 -8.72 -3.88
CA ASN A 395 -14.02 -7.93 -4.12
C ASN A 395 -13.80 -6.98 -5.30
N ARG A 396 -14.76 -6.95 -6.22
CA ARG A 396 -14.77 -6.06 -7.38
C ARG A 396 -16.02 -5.23 -7.37
N ILE A 397 -15.83 -3.93 -7.45
CA ILE A 397 -16.92 -2.95 -7.49
C ILE A 397 -16.96 -2.40 -8.90
N LYS A 398 -18.09 -2.61 -9.59
CA LYS A 398 -18.25 -2.11 -10.95
C LYS A 398 -18.20 -0.59 -10.95
N VAL A 399 -17.40 -0.04 -11.86
CA VAL A 399 -17.27 1.41 -12.10
C VAL A 399 -17.54 1.71 -13.57
N THR A 400 -17.98 2.90 -13.86
CA THR A 400 -18.28 3.34 -15.24
C THR A 400 -17.06 3.92 -15.93
N GLU A 401 -16.12 4.49 -15.16
CA GLU A 401 -14.89 5.09 -15.65
C GLU A 401 -13.75 4.98 -14.66
N LEU A 402 -12.51 5.08 -15.16
CA LEU A 402 -11.29 5.27 -14.39
C LEU A 402 -10.53 6.44 -15.00
N ALA A 403 -10.16 7.42 -14.18
CA ALA A 403 -9.44 8.62 -14.61
C ALA A 403 -7.91 8.40 -14.65
N ALA A 404 -7.20 9.35 -15.23
CA ALA A 404 -5.74 9.38 -15.26
C ALA A 404 -5.15 9.18 -13.84
N GLY A 405 -4.26 8.23 -13.70
CA GLY A 405 -3.65 7.84 -12.43
C GLY A 405 -4.39 6.75 -11.67
N ASP A 406 -5.63 6.42 -12.02
CA ASP A 406 -6.39 5.42 -11.28
C ASP A 406 -5.96 3.99 -11.59
N ILE A 407 -6.17 3.11 -10.60
CA ILE A 407 -5.91 1.67 -10.70
C ILE A 407 -7.25 0.93 -10.62
N GLY A 408 -7.42 -0.03 -11.53
CA GLY A 408 -8.57 -0.90 -11.56
C GLY A 408 -8.27 -2.19 -12.31
N CYS A 409 -9.32 -2.92 -12.67
CA CYS A 409 -9.18 -4.08 -13.52
C CYS A 409 -10.32 -4.18 -14.56
N THR A 410 -10.04 -4.95 -15.60
CA THR A 410 -11.00 -5.37 -16.61
C THR A 410 -10.89 -6.87 -16.84
N VAL A 411 -11.88 -7.43 -17.52
CA VAL A 411 -11.95 -8.87 -17.80
C VAL A 411 -12.14 -9.13 -19.29
N LYS A 412 -11.76 -10.34 -19.72
CA LYS A 412 -12.01 -10.85 -21.09
C LYS A 412 -11.29 -10.09 -22.20
N LEU A 413 -10.11 -9.56 -21.94
CA LEU A 413 -9.21 -9.11 -23.00
C LEU A 413 -8.71 -10.35 -23.78
N LYS A 414 -8.56 -10.23 -25.11
CA LYS A 414 -8.31 -11.41 -25.96
C LYS A 414 -6.82 -11.73 -26.18
N GLY A 415 -5.96 -10.73 -26.15
CA GLY A 415 -4.55 -10.92 -26.49
C GLY A 415 -3.60 -10.07 -25.65
N THR A 416 -4.13 -9.47 -24.59
CA THR A 416 -3.39 -8.55 -23.70
C THR A 416 -2.70 -9.32 -22.59
N ARG A 417 -1.45 -8.97 -22.29
CA ARG A 417 -0.60 -9.59 -21.26
C ARG A 417 -0.07 -8.54 -20.30
N THR A 418 0.44 -8.99 -19.17
CA THR A 418 1.23 -8.13 -18.27
C THR A 418 2.35 -7.44 -19.05
N ASN A 419 2.55 -6.16 -18.82
CA ASN A 419 3.47 -5.23 -19.51
C ASN A 419 2.94 -4.67 -20.83
N ASP A 420 1.75 -5.02 -21.28
CA ASP A 420 1.16 -4.38 -22.47
C ASP A 420 0.63 -2.97 -22.14
N THR A 421 0.64 -2.13 -23.17
CA THR A 421 0.00 -0.80 -23.13
C THR A 421 -1.19 -0.80 -24.08
N LEU A 422 -2.31 -0.27 -23.60
CA LEU A 422 -3.51 0.00 -24.39
C LEU A 422 -3.62 1.49 -24.62
N SER A 423 -3.82 1.93 -25.85
CA SER A 423 -3.89 3.35 -26.23
C SER A 423 -5.11 3.63 -27.11
N ALA A 424 -5.67 4.84 -26.98
CA ALA A 424 -6.72 5.34 -27.89
C ALA A 424 -6.12 5.75 -29.22
#